data_fca9b62008e94a354b06ceed54f5bb9d
#
_entry.id   fca9b62008e94a354b06ceed54f5bb9d
#
_cell.length_a   1.000
_cell.length_b   1.000
_cell.length_c   1.000
_cell.angle_alpha   90.00
_cell.angle_beta   90.00
_cell.angle_gamma   90.00
#
_symmetry.space_group_name_H-M   'P 1'
#
loop_
_entity.id
_entity.type
_entity.pdbx_description
1 polymer ?
#
loop_
_entity_poly.entity_id
_entity_poly.type
_entity_poly.pdbx_seq_one_letter_code
_entity_poly.pdbx_strand_id
1 'polypeptide(L)'
;MFKPGAVMYARAAEKIHRRHCEFCGVELTAHQGLSSGICDKPQCHEQMIARVGQELIDRKRKENAEKVEKLFTAAAPLVEKAAQDIGAEGDDFVRSKLPFHEFGPVPLEEERKAALEKHLRWIAARAFTEEVPDRELSYRDDLERDQHDVLDTACSACRGGCCANAGDTAFLQDDDIKRWRQRNPDGTEEQVVEHYMSMLPDDVMGEGCVFQSPTGCNMPRTERSDQCHTFYCKSLKTLQEDLMESTHGKTVFVVGHNQLPVSVVGWSPDTGRVPVMGGVERERKAPEPIVMSSDDFK
;
A
#
# COMPACT_ATOMS: atom_id res chain seq x y z
N MET A 1 19.74 -10.28 -8.88
CA MET A 1 19.95 -10.07 -10.34
C MET A 1 19.05 -11.04 -11.10
N PHE A 2 17.81 -10.66 -11.40
CA PHE A 2 16.85 -11.48 -12.14
C PHE A 2 17.20 -11.43 -13.64
N LYS A 3 17.45 -12.57 -14.25
CA LYS A 3 17.64 -12.68 -15.70
C LYS A 3 16.26 -12.61 -16.39
N PRO A 4 15.98 -11.63 -17.26
CA PRO A 4 14.67 -11.46 -17.92
C PRO A 4 14.36 -12.53 -18.99
N GLY A 5 15.19 -13.52 -19.18
CA GLY A 5 15.11 -14.45 -20.33
C GLY A 5 14.31 -15.73 -20.15
N ALA A 6 13.88 -16.09 -18.92
CA ALA A 6 13.38 -17.44 -18.66
C ALA A 6 11.85 -17.61 -18.88
N VAL A 7 11.07 -16.54 -19.01
CA VAL A 7 9.59 -16.62 -19.10
C VAL A 7 9.10 -16.76 -20.55
N MET A 8 9.93 -16.44 -21.55
CA MET A 8 9.54 -16.56 -22.96
C MET A 8 9.57 -17.98 -23.55
N TYR A 9 10.17 -18.94 -22.86
CA TYR A 9 10.39 -20.29 -23.43
C TYR A 9 9.37 -21.35 -23.05
N ALA A 10 8.43 -21.09 -22.15
CA ALA A 10 7.46 -22.10 -21.71
C ALA A 10 6.28 -22.38 -22.68
N ARG A 11 6.14 -21.60 -23.77
CA ARG A 11 5.14 -21.86 -24.82
C ARG A 11 5.73 -22.55 -26.07
N ALA A 12 6.88 -23.17 -26.01
CA ALA A 12 7.58 -23.77 -27.16
C ALA A 12 7.01 -25.13 -27.61
N ALA A 13 5.84 -25.56 -27.15
CA ALA A 13 5.34 -26.92 -27.47
C ALA A 13 4.41 -27.01 -28.69
N GLU A 14 3.90 -25.91 -29.22
CA GLU A 14 3.20 -25.91 -30.51
C GLU A 14 3.85 -24.91 -31.46
N LYS A 15 4.84 -25.38 -32.23
CA LYS A 15 5.40 -24.62 -33.37
C LYS A 15 4.32 -24.55 -34.48
N ILE A 16 3.32 -23.71 -34.30
CA ILE A 16 2.39 -23.36 -35.37
C ILE A 16 3.17 -22.45 -36.33
N HIS A 17 3.50 -22.98 -37.50
CA HIS A 17 4.02 -22.18 -38.60
C HIS A 17 2.96 -21.19 -39.05
N ARG A 18 2.98 -19.98 -38.51
CA ARG A 18 2.09 -18.91 -38.96
C ARG A 18 2.63 -18.35 -40.25
N ARG A 19 1.81 -18.42 -41.29
CA ARG A 19 2.15 -17.84 -42.59
C ARG A 19 1.83 -16.36 -42.67
N HIS A 20 0.94 -15.88 -41.85
CA HIS A 20 0.46 -14.49 -41.85
C HIS A 20 0.56 -13.86 -40.49
N CYS A 21 0.84 -12.56 -40.46
CA CYS A 21 0.87 -11.75 -39.26
C CYS A 21 -0.48 -11.81 -38.55
N GLU A 22 -0.46 -12.09 -37.26
CA GLU A 22 -1.67 -12.23 -36.45
C GLU A 22 -2.51 -10.95 -36.39
N PHE A 23 -1.89 -9.78 -36.53
CA PHE A 23 -2.57 -8.48 -36.40
C PHE A 23 -2.98 -7.86 -37.74
N CYS A 24 -2.13 -7.91 -38.75
CA CYS A 24 -2.41 -7.25 -40.02
C CYS A 24 -2.57 -8.18 -41.22
N GLY A 25 -2.44 -9.49 -41.02
CA GLY A 25 -2.63 -10.49 -42.09
C GLY A 25 -1.56 -10.53 -43.16
N VAL A 26 -0.50 -9.72 -43.13
CA VAL A 26 0.57 -9.75 -44.13
C VAL A 26 1.32 -11.08 -44.03
N GLU A 27 1.78 -11.59 -45.18
CA GLU A 27 2.58 -12.81 -45.24
C GLU A 27 3.91 -12.63 -44.48
N LEU A 28 4.27 -13.61 -43.65
CA LEU A 28 5.46 -13.58 -42.82
C LEU A 28 6.61 -14.36 -43.47
N THR A 29 7.82 -13.90 -43.23
CA THR A 29 9.03 -14.70 -43.49
C THR A 29 9.02 -15.96 -42.63
N ALA A 30 9.72 -16.99 -43.06
CA ALA A 30 9.83 -18.24 -42.28
C ALA A 30 10.34 -17.98 -40.83
N HIS A 31 11.27 -17.04 -40.67
CA HIS A 31 11.81 -16.65 -39.36
C HIS A 31 10.75 -15.97 -38.48
N GLN A 32 10.00 -15.03 -39.02
CA GLN A 32 8.92 -14.34 -38.29
C GLN A 32 7.80 -15.30 -37.90
N GLY A 33 7.42 -16.20 -38.82
CA GLY A 33 6.39 -17.21 -38.55
C GLY A 33 6.78 -18.22 -37.46
N LEU A 34 8.07 -18.53 -37.33
CA LEU A 34 8.62 -19.42 -36.33
C LEU A 34 8.91 -18.76 -34.97
N SER A 35 9.17 -17.47 -34.96
CA SER A 35 9.57 -16.74 -33.77
C SER A 35 8.39 -16.08 -33.04
N SER A 36 7.85 -15.02 -33.64
CA SER A 36 6.84 -14.16 -32.98
C SER A 36 5.45 -14.31 -33.56
N GLY A 37 5.32 -14.76 -34.80
CA GLY A 37 4.04 -14.79 -35.53
C GLY A 37 3.54 -13.41 -35.93
N ILE A 38 4.41 -12.39 -35.87
CA ILE A 38 4.11 -11.01 -36.25
C ILE A 38 5.14 -10.46 -37.24
N CYS A 39 4.74 -9.48 -38.05
CA CYS A 39 5.62 -8.78 -38.98
C CYS A 39 6.36 -7.62 -38.28
N ASP A 40 7.32 -7.01 -38.98
CA ASP A 40 8.15 -5.91 -38.43
C ASP A 40 7.44 -4.55 -38.39
N LYS A 41 6.15 -4.46 -38.69
CA LYS A 41 5.39 -3.20 -38.59
C LYS A 41 5.29 -2.74 -37.16
N PRO A 42 5.66 -1.47 -36.82
CA PRO A 42 5.58 -0.96 -35.44
C PRO A 42 4.22 -1.18 -34.76
N GLN A 43 3.11 -0.94 -35.49
CA GLN A 43 1.76 -1.11 -34.98
C GLN A 43 1.45 -2.55 -34.58
N CYS A 44 2.00 -3.55 -35.28
CA CYS A 44 1.82 -4.96 -34.93
C CYS A 44 2.60 -5.32 -33.66
N HIS A 45 3.78 -4.75 -33.47
CA HIS A 45 4.56 -4.90 -32.24
C HIS A 45 3.86 -4.23 -31.05
N GLU A 46 3.34 -3.03 -31.21
CA GLU A 46 2.56 -2.32 -30.18
C GLU A 46 1.33 -3.13 -29.75
N GLN A 47 0.57 -3.68 -30.71
CA GLN A 47 -0.59 -4.52 -30.43
C GLN A 47 -0.20 -5.81 -29.71
N MET A 48 0.92 -6.43 -30.06
CA MET A 48 1.45 -7.60 -29.35
C MET A 48 1.83 -7.25 -27.91
N ILE A 49 2.55 -6.15 -27.70
CA ILE A 49 2.94 -5.70 -26.37
C ILE A 49 1.71 -5.42 -25.52
N ALA A 50 0.72 -4.72 -26.07
CA ALA A 50 -0.54 -4.43 -25.37
C ALA A 50 -1.29 -5.71 -24.98
N ARG A 51 -1.40 -6.68 -25.89
CA ARG A 51 -2.05 -7.97 -25.61
C ARG A 51 -1.30 -8.77 -24.54
N VAL A 52 0.02 -8.93 -24.68
CA VAL A 52 0.83 -9.66 -23.69
C VAL A 52 0.75 -8.97 -22.33
N GLY A 53 0.75 -7.63 -22.32
CA GLY A 53 0.54 -6.84 -21.11
C GLY A 53 -0.81 -7.15 -20.45
N GLN A 54 -1.89 -7.16 -21.24
CA GLN A 54 -3.23 -7.49 -20.76
C GLN A 54 -3.32 -8.92 -20.22
N GLU A 55 -2.80 -9.91 -20.96
CA GLU A 55 -2.76 -11.31 -20.51
C GLU A 55 -2.00 -11.49 -19.18
N LEU A 56 -0.92 -10.71 -18.98
CA LEU A 56 -0.16 -10.72 -17.72
C LEU A 56 -0.96 -10.09 -16.57
N ILE A 57 -1.68 -9.01 -16.83
CA ILE A 57 -2.56 -8.36 -15.86
C ILE A 57 -3.67 -9.32 -15.44
N ASP A 58 -4.37 -9.93 -16.41
CA ASP A 58 -5.48 -10.85 -16.15
C ASP A 58 -5.03 -12.07 -15.37
N ARG A 59 -3.86 -12.64 -15.71
CA ARG A 59 -3.29 -13.75 -14.94
C ARG A 59 -2.98 -13.34 -13.50
N LYS A 60 -2.37 -12.16 -13.30
CA LYS A 60 -2.08 -11.67 -11.95
C LYS A 60 -3.35 -11.38 -11.14
N ARG A 61 -4.41 -10.86 -11.79
CA ARG A 61 -5.70 -10.65 -11.15
C ARG A 61 -6.30 -11.98 -10.70
N LYS A 62 -6.29 -12.99 -11.56
CA LYS A 62 -6.77 -14.35 -11.22
C LYS A 62 -5.98 -14.97 -10.06
N GLU A 63 -4.65 -14.94 -10.12
CA GLU A 63 -3.79 -15.44 -9.04
C GLU A 63 -4.04 -14.70 -7.72
N ASN A 64 -4.31 -13.39 -7.77
CA ASN A 64 -4.64 -12.60 -6.58
C ASN A 64 -6.02 -12.99 -6.02
N ALA A 65 -7.03 -13.12 -6.88
CA ALA A 65 -8.37 -13.56 -6.48
C ALA A 65 -8.33 -14.92 -5.78
N GLU A 66 -7.59 -15.89 -6.34
CA GLU A 66 -7.43 -17.21 -5.72
C GLU A 66 -6.75 -17.14 -4.33
N LYS A 67 -5.78 -16.23 -4.16
CA LYS A 67 -5.13 -16.00 -2.86
C LYS A 67 -6.06 -15.34 -1.85
N VAL A 68 -6.88 -14.38 -2.30
CA VAL A 68 -7.91 -13.74 -1.47
C VAL A 68 -8.92 -14.79 -1.01
N GLU A 69 -9.46 -15.57 -1.93
CA GLU A 69 -10.45 -16.61 -1.62
C GLU A 69 -9.93 -17.63 -0.58
N LYS A 70 -8.71 -18.14 -0.76
CA LYS A 70 -8.08 -19.06 0.20
C LYS A 70 -7.95 -18.43 1.58
N LEU A 71 -7.57 -17.16 1.64
CA LEU A 71 -7.38 -16.45 2.92
C LEU A 71 -8.74 -16.21 3.62
N PHE A 72 -9.77 -15.83 2.86
CA PHE A 72 -11.12 -15.64 3.38
C PHE A 72 -11.74 -16.95 3.85
N THR A 73 -11.58 -18.04 3.10
CA THR A 73 -12.01 -19.39 3.51
C THR A 73 -11.33 -19.80 4.83
N ALA A 74 -10.03 -19.57 4.97
CA ALA A 74 -9.30 -19.90 6.19
C ALA A 74 -9.71 -19.02 7.39
N ALA A 75 -10.26 -17.83 7.16
CA ALA A 75 -10.73 -16.90 8.19
C ALA A 75 -12.27 -16.90 8.32
N ALA A 76 -13.00 -17.81 7.69
CA ALA A 76 -14.46 -17.74 7.53
C ALA A 76 -15.24 -17.40 8.81
N PRO A 77 -15.00 -18.00 9.98
CA PRO A 77 -15.74 -17.66 11.20
C PRO A 77 -15.51 -16.21 11.65
N LEU A 78 -14.30 -15.67 11.45
CA LEU A 78 -13.96 -14.29 11.80
C LEU A 78 -14.53 -13.29 10.79
N VAL A 79 -14.55 -13.67 9.51
CA VAL A 79 -15.16 -12.88 8.43
C VAL A 79 -16.66 -12.76 8.66
N GLU A 80 -17.35 -13.87 8.98
CA GLU A 80 -18.78 -13.86 9.27
C GLU A 80 -19.10 -12.94 10.46
N LYS A 81 -18.32 -13.05 11.53
CA LYS A 81 -18.46 -12.15 12.68
C LYS A 81 -18.21 -10.68 12.30
N ALA A 82 -17.16 -10.38 11.54
CA ALA A 82 -16.86 -9.02 11.09
C ALA A 82 -17.99 -8.46 10.23
N ALA A 83 -18.53 -9.26 9.32
CA ALA A 83 -19.65 -8.88 8.47
C ALA A 83 -20.90 -8.55 9.31
N GLN A 84 -21.22 -9.38 10.30
CA GLN A 84 -22.32 -9.14 11.23
C GLN A 84 -22.12 -7.83 12.03
N ASP A 85 -20.92 -7.63 12.57
CA ASP A 85 -20.56 -6.48 13.41
C ASP A 85 -20.68 -5.14 12.62
N ILE A 86 -20.46 -5.16 11.30
CA ILE A 86 -20.66 -3.98 10.42
C ILE A 86 -22.05 -3.94 9.75
N GLY A 87 -22.94 -4.83 10.12
CA GLY A 87 -24.30 -4.91 9.57
C GLY A 87 -24.35 -5.30 8.09
N ALA A 88 -23.38 -6.09 7.60
CA ALA A 88 -23.43 -6.65 6.25
C ALA A 88 -24.25 -7.95 6.24
N GLU A 89 -25.04 -8.15 5.19
CA GLU A 89 -25.84 -9.35 4.98
C GLU A 89 -25.21 -10.20 3.86
N GLY A 90 -24.96 -11.47 4.14
CA GLY A 90 -24.38 -12.40 3.16
C GLY A 90 -23.02 -11.90 2.63
N ASP A 91 -22.93 -11.71 1.33
CA ASP A 91 -21.71 -11.22 0.65
C ASP A 91 -21.78 -9.71 0.29
N ASP A 92 -22.62 -8.95 0.98
CA ASP A 92 -22.86 -7.52 0.75
C ASP A 92 -21.71 -6.65 1.34
N PHE A 93 -20.48 -6.98 1.02
CA PHE A 93 -19.28 -6.22 1.40
C PHE A 93 -18.10 -6.47 0.46
N VAL A 94 -17.21 -5.49 0.38
CA VAL A 94 -15.94 -5.61 -0.35
C VAL A 94 -14.98 -6.50 0.45
N ARG A 95 -14.40 -7.50 -0.23
CA ARG A 95 -13.40 -8.41 0.34
C ARG A 95 -12.00 -7.91 0.01
N SER A 96 -11.21 -7.58 1.00
CA SER A 96 -9.86 -7.09 0.80
C SER A 96 -8.83 -7.84 1.62
N LYS A 97 -7.73 -8.22 0.96
CA LYS A 97 -6.57 -8.82 1.59
C LYS A 97 -5.52 -7.77 1.88
N LEU A 98 -5.07 -7.71 3.12
CA LEU A 98 -3.96 -6.86 3.54
C LEU A 98 -2.74 -7.69 3.95
N PRO A 99 -1.52 -7.21 3.67
CA PRO A 99 -0.32 -7.83 4.20
C PRO A 99 -0.26 -7.61 5.71
N PHE A 100 0.32 -8.58 6.42
CA PHE A 100 0.67 -8.44 7.82
C PHE A 100 2.15 -8.06 7.93
N HIS A 101 2.45 -7.07 8.75
CA HIS A 101 3.80 -6.71 9.13
C HIS A 101 4.02 -7.06 10.59
N GLU A 102 5.13 -7.74 10.90
CA GLU A 102 5.41 -8.33 12.22
C GLU A 102 5.85 -7.30 13.27
N PHE A 103 5.83 -6.01 12.93
CA PHE A 103 6.17 -4.95 13.88
C PHE A 103 5.19 -4.94 15.06
N GLY A 104 5.74 -5.02 16.27
CA GLY A 104 4.99 -4.80 17.51
C GLY A 104 5.07 -3.35 17.96
N PRO A 105 4.18 -2.91 18.87
CA PRO A 105 4.30 -1.61 19.52
C PRO A 105 5.56 -1.58 20.40
N VAL A 106 6.30 -0.47 20.31
CA VAL A 106 7.44 -0.14 21.16
C VAL A 106 7.34 1.32 21.59
N PRO A 107 7.85 1.69 22.78
CA PRO A 107 7.92 3.09 23.20
C PRO A 107 8.68 3.92 22.15
N LEU A 108 8.22 5.13 21.89
CA LEU A 108 8.92 6.05 21.01
C LEU A 108 10.17 6.60 21.71
N GLU A 109 11.35 6.26 21.20
CA GLU A 109 12.63 6.63 21.77
C GLU A 109 12.90 8.13 21.63
N GLU A 110 13.57 8.74 22.61
CA GLU A 110 13.91 10.18 22.63
C GLU A 110 14.82 10.57 21.46
N GLU A 111 15.72 9.69 21.02
CA GLU A 111 16.58 9.90 19.87
C GLU A 111 15.76 10.09 18.58
N ARG A 112 14.68 9.35 18.41
CA ARG A 112 13.77 9.45 17.27
C ARG A 112 12.96 10.74 17.31
N LYS A 113 12.49 11.15 18.50
CA LYS A 113 11.82 12.45 18.70
C LYS A 113 12.76 13.60 18.34
N ALA A 114 14.00 13.55 18.84
CA ALA A 114 15.02 14.57 18.56
C ALA A 114 15.37 14.62 17.05
N ALA A 115 15.43 13.48 16.38
CA ALA A 115 15.66 13.41 14.93
C ALA A 115 14.52 14.08 14.14
N LEU A 116 13.26 13.81 14.51
CA LEU A 116 12.10 14.50 13.92
C LEU A 116 12.15 16.00 14.19
N GLU A 117 12.36 16.44 15.42
CA GLU A 117 12.41 17.86 15.78
C GLU A 117 13.48 18.60 14.97
N LYS A 118 14.67 18.01 14.87
CA LYS A 118 15.76 18.56 14.05
C LYS A 118 15.35 18.68 12.58
N HIS A 119 14.67 17.68 12.03
CA HIS A 119 14.18 17.70 10.67
C HIS A 119 13.11 18.78 10.47
N LEU A 120 12.14 18.87 11.38
CA LEU A 120 11.08 19.87 11.35
C LEU A 120 11.64 21.29 11.41
N ARG A 121 12.60 21.58 12.30
CA ARG A 121 13.28 22.87 12.38
C ARG A 121 13.99 23.20 11.06
N TRP A 122 14.63 22.22 10.44
CA TRP A 122 15.33 22.43 9.18
C TRP A 122 14.38 22.75 8.01
N ILE A 123 13.26 22.02 7.85
CA ILE A 123 12.28 22.31 6.80
C ILE A 123 11.47 23.57 7.10
N ALA A 124 11.15 23.86 8.38
CA ALA A 124 10.46 25.08 8.78
C ALA A 124 11.29 26.33 8.44
N ALA A 125 12.56 26.37 8.85
CA ALA A 125 13.45 27.51 8.54
C ALA A 125 13.48 27.81 7.03
N ARG A 126 13.49 26.78 6.17
CA ARG A 126 13.44 26.96 4.71
C ARG A 126 12.08 27.46 4.24
N ALA A 127 11.02 26.77 4.68
CA ALA A 127 9.66 27.12 4.27
C ALA A 127 9.25 28.54 4.69
N PHE A 128 9.78 29.07 5.79
CA PHE A 128 9.49 30.43 6.25
C PHE A 128 10.31 31.53 5.53
N THR A 129 11.40 31.16 4.83
CA THR A 129 12.13 32.13 3.98
C THR A 129 11.50 32.30 2.60
N GLU A 130 10.61 31.36 2.19
CA GLU A 130 9.95 31.39 0.90
C GLU A 130 8.53 31.96 1.01
N GLU A 131 8.08 32.63 -0.06
CA GLU A 131 6.70 33.08 -0.16
C GLU A 131 5.77 31.87 -0.22
N VAL A 132 4.66 31.94 0.54
CA VAL A 132 3.58 30.97 0.41
C VAL A 132 2.79 31.29 -0.85
N PRO A 133 2.65 30.35 -1.81
CA PRO A 133 1.92 30.63 -3.01
C PRO A 133 0.45 30.96 -2.71
N ASP A 134 -0.14 31.94 -3.42
CA ASP A 134 -1.56 32.31 -3.29
C ASP A 134 -2.51 31.16 -3.68
N ARG A 135 -2.03 30.23 -4.53
CA ARG A 135 -2.83 29.04 -4.87
C ARG A 135 -2.90 28.09 -3.68
N GLU A 136 -4.06 27.53 -3.44
CA GLU A 136 -4.22 26.46 -2.47
C GLU A 136 -3.26 25.30 -2.80
N LEU A 137 -2.42 24.95 -1.83
CA LEU A 137 -1.55 23.76 -1.91
C LEU A 137 -2.39 22.55 -1.51
N SER A 138 -3.34 22.17 -2.39
CA SER A 138 -4.16 20.97 -2.18
C SER A 138 -3.32 19.71 -2.43
N TYR A 139 -3.58 18.69 -1.63
CA TYR A 139 -3.13 17.35 -1.93
C TYR A 139 -3.79 16.87 -3.22
N ARG A 140 -3.09 16.08 -4.03
CA ARG A 140 -3.70 15.32 -5.11
C ARG A 140 -4.54 14.19 -4.50
N ASP A 141 -5.70 14.53 -4.03
CA ASP A 141 -6.61 13.58 -3.42
C ASP A 141 -7.89 13.55 -4.28
N ASP A 142 -7.90 12.61 -5.23
CA ASP A 142 -9.03 12.37 -6.13
C ASP A 142 -10.11 11.49 -5.47
N LEU A 143 -9.98 11.22 -4.14
CA LEU A 143 -10.83 10.31 -3.41
C LEU A 143 -11.94 11.05 -2.65
N GLU A 144 -13.12 10.46 -2.64
CA GLU A 144 -14.18 10.90 -1.76
C GLU A 144 -13.86 10.58 -0.28
N ARG A 145 -14.46 11.33 0.65
CA ARG A 145 -14.16 11.25 2.08
C ARG A 145 -14.32 9.83 2.64
N ASP A 146 -15.35 9.11 2.22
CA ASP A 146 -15.64 7.75 2.69
C ASP A 146 -14.55 6.76 2.25
N GLN A 147 -13.95 6.99 1.09
CA GLN A 147 -12.82 6.20 0.62
C GLN A 147 -11.56 6.42 1.45
N HIS A 148 -11.37 7.64 1.98
CA HIS A 148 -10.26 7.95 2.89
C HIS A 148 -10.33 7.13 4.18
N ASP A 149 -11.49 7.05 4.80
CA ASP A 149 -11.68 6.37 6.08
C ASP A 149 -11.47 4.86 5.95
N VAL A 150 -11.94 4.25 4.86
CA VAL A 150 -11.71 2.83 4.60
C VAL A 150 -10.23 2.53 4.30
N LEU A 151 -9.53 3.41 3.56
CA LEU A 151 -8.10 3.26 3.30
C LEU A 151 -7.25 3.45 4.56
N ASP A 152 -7.59 4.41 5.41
CA ASP A 152 -6.92 4.62 6.71
C ASP A 152 -7.15 3.42 7.64
N THR A 153 -8.35 2.82 7.60
CA THR A 153 -8.64 1.56 8.31
C THR A 153 -7.77 0.42 7.78
N ALA A 154 -7.64 0.29 6.47
CA ALA A 154 -6.76 -0.72 5.85
C ALA A 154 -5.29 -0.53 6.25
N CYS A 155 -4.79 0.71 6.23
CA CYS A 155 -3.42 1.02 6.68
C CYS A 155 -3.20 0.67 8.15
N SER A 156 -4.15 1.01 9.02
CA SER A 156 -4.11 0.65 10.44
C SER A 156 -4.08 -0.86 10.65
N ALA A 157 -4.90 -1.59 9.89
CA ALA A 157 -5.01 -3.04 10.01
C ALA A 157 -3.73 -3.76 9.54
N CYS A 158 -3.08 -3.27 8.47
CA CYS A 158 -1.82 -3.84 7.98
C CYS A 158 -0.60 -3.45 8.81
N ARG A 159 -0.76 -2.56 9.80
CA ARG A 159 0.33 -1.99 10.61
C ARG A 159 1.41 -1.26 9.80
N GLY A 160 1.03 -0.79 8.62
CA GLY A 160 1.78 0.20 7.83
C GLY A 160 3.20 -0.17 7.42
N GLY A 161 3.41 -1.36 6.85
CA GLY A 161 4.73 -1.74 6.39
C GLY A 161 5.38 -0.76 5.39
N CYS A 162 4.57 -0.02 4.63
CA CYS A 162 5.09 1.08 3.80
C CYS A 162 5.52 2.30 4.64
N CYS A 163 4.94 2.51 5.82
CA CYS A 163 5.32 3.58 6.73
C CYS A 163 6.72 3.38 7.32
N ALA A 164 7.27 2.16 7.33
CA ALA A 164 8.64 1.92 7.78
C ALA A 164 9.66 2.77 7.01
N ASN A 165 9.41 3.05 5.73
CA ASN A 165 10.30 3.89 4.92
C ASN A 165 10.22 5.39 5.26
N ALA A 166 9.20 5.84 6.00
CA ALA A 166 9.07 7.22 6.42
C ALA A 166 9.96 7.56 7.63
N GLY A 167 10.29 6.54 8.43
CA GLY A 167 11.22 6.66 9.55
C GLY A 167 10.91 7.84 10.47
N ASP A 168 11.96 8.57 10.82
CA ASP A 168 11.88 9.70 11.75
C ASP A 168 11.50 11.03 11.10
N THR A 169 11.47 11.10 9.76
CA THR A 169 11.10 12.33 9.03
C THR A 169 9.64 12.36 8.60
N ALA A 170 8.93 11.21 8.66
CA ALA A 170 7.55 11.06 8.22
C ALA A 170 7.29 11.53 6.77
N PHE A 171 8.34 11.56 5.92
CA PHE A 171 8.34 12.16 4.58
C PHE A 171 7.96 13.65 4.53
N LEU A 172 7.90 14.34 5.65
CA LEU A 172 7.57 15.77 5.71
C LEU A 172 8.59 16.60 4.93
N GLN A 173 8.10 17.57 4.18
CA GLN A 173 8.88 18.46 3.31
C GLN A 173 8.47 19.92 3.52
N ASP A 174 9.18 20.84 2.86
CA ASP A 174 8.89 22.27 2.92
C ASP A 174 7.45 22.61 2.54
N ASP A 175 6.89 21.90 1.54
CA ASP A 175 5.52 22.14 1.08
C ASP A 175 4.46 21.73 2.12
N ASP A 176 4.75 20.77 3.01
CA ASP A 176 3.87 20.44 4.13
C ASP A 176 3.81 21.60 5.13
N ILE A 177 4.97 22.22 5.40
CA ILE A 177 5.03 23.40 6.26
C ILE A 177 4.34 24.61 5.61
N LYS A 178 4.48 24.79 4.29
CA LYS A 178 3.77 25.87 3.55
C LYS A 178 2.25 25.69 3.63
N ARG A 179 1.72 24.45 3.52
CA ARG A 179 0.29 24.15 3.72
C ARG A 179 -0.17 24.49 5.14
N TRP A 180 0.63 24.17 6.14
CA TRP A 180 0.35 24.58 7.51
C TRP A 180 0.30 26.11 7.65
N ARG A 181 1.26 26.84 7.07
CA ARG A 181 1.29 28.32 7.05
C ARG A 181 0.07 28.91 6.34
N GLN A 182 -0.43 28.34 5.25
CA GLN A 182 -1.66 28.81 4.59
C GLN A 182 -2.86 28.76 5.52
N ARG A 183 -2.95 27.73 6.36
CA ARG A 183 -4.01 27.60 7.36
C ARG A 183 -3.76 28.43 8.63
N ASN A 184 -2.53 28.81 8.86
CA ASN A 184 -2.08 29.57 10.04
C ASN A 184 -1.19 30.75 9.60
N PRO A 185 -1.78 31.81 9.00
CA PRO A 185 -0.99 32.89 8.37
C PRO A 185 -0.13 33.67 9.38
N ASP A 186 -0.56 33.75 10.65
CA ASP A 186 0.21 34.39 11.74
C ASP A 186 1.10 33.42 12.52
N GLY A 187 1.20 32.16 12.04
CA GLY A 187 1.98 31.12 12.69
C GLY A 187 3.47 31.33 12.55
N THR A 188 4.24 30.88 13.55
CA THR A 188 5.71 30.97 13.61
C THR A 188 6.38 29.61 13.34
N GLU A 189 7.69 29.62 13.06
CA GLU A 189 8.50 28.42 12.92
C GLU A 189 8.41 27.52 14.16
N GLU A 190 8.44 28.11 15.36
CA GLU A 190 8.36 27.34 16.61
C GLU A 190 6.99 26.68 16.75
N GLN A 191 5.91 27.39 16.43
CA GLN A 191 4.54 26.85 16.53
C GLN A 191 4.30 25.67 15.58
N VAL A 192 4.84 25.68 14.37
CA VAL A 192 4.68 24.53 13.47
C VAL A 192 5.47 23.31 13.96
N VAL A 193 6.66 23.53 14.53
CA VAL A 193 7.43 22.44 15.13
C VAL A 193 6.69 21.84 16.33
N GLU A 194 6.21 22.68 17.26
CA GLU A 194 5.39 22.25 18.40
C GLU A 194 4.13 21.51 17.96
N HIS A 195 3.46 22.00 16.90
CA HIS A 195 2.27 21.39 16.35
C HIS A 195 2.53 19.92 15.93
N TYR A 196 3.55 19.68 15.10
CA TYR A 196 3.89 18.33 14.67
C TYR A 196 4.38 17.47 15.83
N MET A 197 5.24 18.00 16.72
CA MET A 197 5.72 17.27 17.90
C MET A 197 4.59 16.86 18.84
N SER A 198 3.53 17.66 18.97
CA SER A 198 2.37 17.34 19.81
C SER A 198 1.53 16.16 19.32
N MET A 199 1.69 15.77 18.08
CA MET A 199 0.96 14.62 17.48
C MET A 199 1.70 13.28 17.65
N LEU A 200 2.89 13.28 18.26
CA LEU A 200 3.65 12.05 18.49
C LEU A 200 2.89 11.11 19.46
N PRO A 201 2.77 9.83 19.13
CA PRO A 201 2.24 8.84 20.09
C PRO A 201 3.31 8.44 21.12
N ASP A 202 2.87 7.88 22.24
CA ASP A 202 3.77 7.28 23.23
C ASP A 202 4.42 6.01 22.69
N ASP A 203 3.63 5.17 21.98
CA ASP A 203 4.07 3.93 21.37
C ASP A 203 3.97 4.00 19.84
N VAL A 204 5.00 3.52 19.17
CA VAL A 204 5.08 3.39 17.71
C VAL A 204 5.19 1.95 17.25
N MET A 205 4.91 1.68 15.99
CA MET A 205 5.01 0.36 15.41
C MET A 205 6.45 0.05 14.99
N GLY A 206 7.24 -0.52 15.92
CA GLY A 206 8.61 -0.95 15.67
C GLY A 206 9.48 0.12 15.02
N GLU A 207 10.16 -0.22 13.91
CA GLU A 207 10.97 0.69 13.11
C GLU A 207 10.15 1.56 12.14
N GLY A 208 8.82 1.61 12.33
CA GLY A 208 7.91 2.38 11.49
C GLY A 208 8.08 3.88 11.60
N CYS A 209 7.20 4.62 10.93
CA CYS A 209 7.12 6.08 11.04
C CYS A 209 6.86 6.50 12.50
N VAL A 210 7.50 7.58 12.95
CA VAL A 210 7.33 8.12 14.31
C VAL A 210 5.88 8.52 14.65
N PHE A 211 5.01 8.73 13.67
CA PHE A 211 3.58 8.99 13.87
C PHE A 211 2.69 7.74 13.77
N GLN A 212 3.28 6.58 13.52
CA GLN A 212 2.51 5.35 13.38
C GLN A 212 2.30 4.66 14.72
N SER A 213 1.15 4.90 15.35
CA SER A 213 0.73 4.22 16.57
C SER A 213 0.17 2.80 16.29
N PRO A 214 -0.07 1.99 17.32
CA PRO A 214 -0.74 0.68 17.19
C PRO A 214 -2.15 0.77 16.55
N THR A 215 -2.79 1.93 16.61
CA THR A 215 -4.12 2.18 16.06
C THR A 215 -4.13 2.86 14.70
N GLY A 216 -2.95 3.20 14.16
CA GLY A 216 -2.78 3.86 12.87
C GLY A 216 -1.93 5.11 12.96
N CYS A 217 -2.00 5.97 11.94
CA CYS A 217 -1.27 7.23 11.92
C CYS A 217 -1.92 8.26 12.86
N ASN A 218 -1.15 8.81 13.78
CA ASN A 218 -1.62 9.85 14.69
C ASN A 218 -1.81 11.22 14.03
N MET A 219 -1.14 11.46 12.89
CA MET A 219 -1.37 12.70 12.14
C MET A 219 -2.75 12.67 11.48
N PRO A 220 -3.57 13.73 11.64
CA PRO A 220 -4.73 13.95 10.80
C PRO A 220 -4.32 13.93 9.32
N ARG A 221 -5.23 13.50 8.44
CA ARG A 221 -4.90 13.39 7.02
C ARG A 221 -4.41 14.72 6.43
N THR A 222 -4.99 15.83 6.83
CA THR A 222 -4.61 17.19 6.43
C THR A 222 -3.20 17.62 6.83
N GLU A 223 -2.55 16.88 7.73
CA GLU A 223 -1.20 17.15 8.21
C GLU A 223 -0.14 16.19 7.64
N ARG A 224 -0.58 15.13 6.94
CA ARG A 224 0.32 14.14 6.37
C ARG A 224 1.04 14.70 5.15
N SER A 225 2.24 14.19 4.87
CA SER A 225 3.00 14.56 3.69
C SER A 225 2.31 14.16 2.38
N ASP A 226 2.67 14.80 1.27
CA ASP A 226 2.22 14.40 -0.08
C ASP A 226 2.50 12.94 -0.38
N GLN A 227 3.63 12.42 0.08
CA GLN A 227 3.98 11.01 -0.07
C GLN A 227 2.92 10.09 0.57
N CYS A 228 2.40 10.48 1.74
CA CYS A 228 1.36 9.71 2.43
C CYS A 228 0.01 9.77 1.73
N HIS A 229 -0.28 10.85 0.99
CA HIS A 229 -1.50 11.01 0.20
C HIS A 229 -1.45 10.29 -1.14
N THR A 230 -0.30 10.30 -1.80
CA THR A 230 -0.15 9.80 -3.18
C THR A 230 0.36 8.38 -3.27
N PHE A 231 0.97 7.87 -2.19
CA PHE A 231 1.50 6.52 -2.18
C PHE A 231 0.44 5.51 -1.73
N TYR A 232 -0.02 4.73 -2.68
CA TYR A 232 -0.86 3.57 -2.41
C TYR A 232 -0.09 2.30 -2.73
N CYS A 233 0.06 1.42 -1.73
CA CYS A 233 0.61 0.09 -1.96
C CYS A 233 -0.32 -0.74 -2.85
N LYS A 234 0.18 -1.87 -3.36
CA LYS A 234 -0.61 -2.70 -4.29
C LYS A 234 -1.96 -3.13 -3.72
N SER A 235 -2.02 -3.48 -2.42
CA SER A 235 -3.27 -3.87 -1.77
C SER A 235 -4.28 -2.73 -1.71
N LEU A 236 -3.82 -1.51 -1.41
CA LEU A 236 -4.70 -0.32 -1.41
C LEU A 236 -5.17 0.05 -2.80
N LYS A 237 -4.33 -0.10 -3.84
CA LYS A 237 -4.76 0.14 -5.23
C LYS A 237 -5.85 -0.83 -5.66
N THR A 238 -5.69 -2.11 -5.34
CA THR A 238 -6.73 -3.12 -5.60
C THR A 238 -8.00 -2.78 -4.82
N LEU A 239 -7.89 -2.40 -3.55
CA LEU A 239 -9.05 -1.98 -2.75
C LEU A 239 -9.77 -0.78 -3.36
N GLN A 240 -9.04 0.23 -3.86
CA GLN A 240 -9.66 1.38 -4.55
C GLN A 240 -10.45 0.95 -5.80
N GLU A 241 -9.86 0.08 -6.63
CA GLU A 241 -10.52 -0.49 -7.80
C GLU A 241 -11.81 -1.23 -7.39
N ASP A 242 -11.74 -2.08 -6.37
CA ASP A 242 -12.88 -2.84 -5.85
C ASP A 242 -13.98 -1.92 -5.25
N LEU A 243 -13.60 -0.85 -4.55
CA LEU A 243 -14.54 0.13 -4.00
C LEU A 243 -15.24 0.95 -5.10
N MET A 244 -14.55 1.29 -6.19
CA MET A 244 -15.15 2.01 -7.32
C MET A 244 -16.16 1.16 -8.09
N GLU A 245 -15.97 -0.17 -8.11
CA GLU A 245 -16.88 -1.11 -8.76
C GLU A 245 -18.04 -1.56 -7.84
N SER A 246 -17.91 -1.33 -6.53
CA SER A 246 -18.88 -1.76 -5.52
C SER A 246 -19.94 -0.71 -5.27
N THR A 247 -21.19 -1.17 -5.15
CA THR A 247 -22.32 -0.36 -4.64
C THR A 247 -22.43 -0.40 -3.12
N HIS A 248 -21.56 -1.17 -2.46
CA HIS A 248 -21.60 -1.42 -1.02
C HIS A 248 -20.53 -0.58 -0.32
N GLY A 249 -20.97 0.24 0.64
CA GLY A 249 -20.06 1.04 1.46
C GLY A 249 -19.36 0.25 2.57
N LYS A 250 -19.47 -1.11 2.58
CA LYS A 250 -18.95 -1.97 3.64
C LYS A 250 -17.76 -2.79 3.17
N THR A 251 -16.78 -2.99 4.03
CA THR A 251 -15.55 -3.72 3.68
C THR A 251 -15.11 -4.63 4.82
N VAL A 252 -14.69 -5.85 4.47
CA VAL A 252 -14.03 -6.78 5.39
C VAL A 252 -12.60 -7.00 4.93
N PHE A 253 -11.66 -6.70 5.81
CA PHE A 253 -10.24 -6.90 5.60
C PHE A 253 -9.79 -8.18 6.29
N VAL A 254 -9.13 -9.07 5.56
CA VAL A 254 -8.38 -10.16 6.15
C VAL A 254 -6.90 -9.85 6.04
N VAL A 255 -6.28 -9.62 7.20
CA VAL A 255 -4.84 -9.39 7.30
C VAL A 255 -4.15 -10.73 7.38
N GLY A 256 -3.20 -10.97 6.49
CA GLY A 256 -2.57 -12.28 6.42
C GLY A 256 -1.08 -12.26 6.08
N HIS A 257 -0.39 -13.26 6.60
CA HIS A 257 1.02 -13.54 6.31
C HIS A 257 1.14 -14.95 5.73
N ASN A 258 1.83 -15.11 4.59
CA ASN A 258 2.03 -16.40 3.93
C ASN A 258 0.74 -17.24 3.76
N GLN A 259 -0.36 -16.58 3.35
CA GLN A 259 -1.70 -17.16 3.16
C GLN A 259 -2.39 -17.65 4.45
N LEU A 260 -1.85 -17.33 5.61
CA LEU A 260 -2.49 -17.59 6.90
C LEU A 260 -3.14 -16.29 7.41
N PRO A 261 -4.41 -16.33 7.83
CA PRO A 261 -5.05 -15.16 8.45
C PRO A 261 -4.44 -14.88 9.82
N VAL A 262 -4.19 -13.61 10.10
CA VAL A 262 -3.68 -13.12 11.38
C VAL A 262 -4.74 -12.35 12.14
N SER A 263 -5.50 -11.51 11.44
CA SER A 263 -6.62 -10.76 12.01
C SER A 263 -7.65 -10.43 10.94
N VAL A 264 -8.86 -10.09 11.38
CA VAL A 264 -9.94 -9.63 10.53
C VAL A 264 -10.43 -8.28 11.07
N VAL A 265 -10.71 -7.35 10.18
CA VAL A 265 -11.25 -6.02 10.52
C VAL A 265 -12.42 -5.73 9.60
N GLY A 266 -13.56 -5.37 10.17
CA GLY A 266 -14.70 -4.83 9.45
C GLY A 266 -14.63 -3.30 9.38
N TRP A 267 -15.23 -2.72 8.36
CA TRP A 267 -15.45 -1.30 8.24
C TRP A 267 -16.79 -1.01 7.55
N SER A 268 -17.54 -0.03 8.07
CA SER A 268 -18.69 0.56 7.37
C SER A 268 -18.78 2.05 7.67
N PRO A 269 -19.47 2.82 6.82
CA PRO A 269 -19.73 4.25 7.08
C PRO A 269 -20.42 4.51 8.42
N ASP A 270 -21.29 3.60 8.86
CA ASP A 270 -22.11 3.75 10.06
C ASP A 270 -21.35 3.39 11.34
N THR A 271 -20.53 2.33 11.30
CA THR A 271 -19.84 1.79 12.49
C THR A 271 -18.37 2.19 12.57
N GLY A 272 -17.80 2.68 11.47
CA GLY A 272 -16.36 2.86 11.36
C GLY A 272 -15.61 1.53 11.40
N ARG A 273 -14.40 1.55 11.96
CA ARG A 273 -13.54 0.37 12.11
C ARG A 273 -14.01 -0.53 13.25
N VAL A 274 -14.27 -1.79 12.95
CA VAL A 274 -14.61 -2.82 13.93
C VAL A 274 -13.54 -3.93 13.89
N PRO A 275 -12.62 -4.00 14.86
CA PRO A 275 -11.65 -5.08 14.94
C PRO A 275 -12.35 -6.36 15.43
N VAL A 276 -12.20 -7.47 14.73
CA VAL A 276 -12.61 -8.79 15.20
C VAL A 276 -11.40 -9.45 15.84
N MET A 277 -11.40 -9.49 17.16
CA MET A 277 -10.38 -10.17 17.96
C MET A 277 -10.55 -11.67 17.84
N GLY A 278 -9.63 -12.30 17.18
CA GLY A 278 -9.57 -13.74 16.94
C GLY A 278 -8.26 -14.07 16.28
N GLY A 279 -7.17 -13.56 16.83
CA GLY A 279 -5.83 -13.91 16.39
C GLY A 279 -5.49 -15.33 16.83
N VAL A 280 -4.90 -16.12 15.94
CA VAL A 280 -4.05 -17.22 16.37
C VAL A 280 -2.96 -16.56 17.22
N GLU A 281 -3.06 -16.67 18.55
CA GLU A 281 -1.96 -16.37 19.45
C GLU A 281 -0.79 -17.26 19.03
N ARG A 282 0.08 -16.72 18.20
CA ARG A 282 1.41 -17.31 18.07
C ARG A 282 2.17 -16.87 19.32
N GLU A 283 2.49 -17.85 20.17
CA GLU A 283 3.57 -17.69 21.13
C GLU A 283 4.73 -17.01 20.39
N ARG A 284 5.08 -15.80 20.83
CA ARG A 284 6.25 -15.07 20.33
C ARG A 284 7.48 -15.87 20.75
N LYS A 285 7.96 -16.76 19.90
CA LYS A 285 9.38 -17.10 19.95
C LYS A 285 10.12 -15.83 19.54
N ALA A 286 10.79 -15.23 20.50
CA ALA A 286 11.79 -14.21 20.20
C ALA A 286 12.70 -14.78 19.10
N PRO A 287 13.04 -14.00 18.05
CA PRO A 287 14.01 -14.45 17.08
C PRO A 287 15.28 -14.84 17.86
N GLU A 288 15.73 -16.09 17.71
CA GLU A 288 17.02 -16.47 18.23
C GLU A 288 18.05 -15.53 17.60
N PRO A 289 18.94 -14.93 18.41
CA PRO A 289 19.97 -14.06 17.88
C PRO A 289 20.77 -14.87 16.84
N ILE A 290 20.84 -14.36 15.62
CA ILE A 290 21.71 -14.91 14.58
C ILE A 290 23.14 -14.69 15.08
N VAL A 291 23.71 -15.68 15.72
CA VAL A 291 25.14 -15.71 16.07
C VAL A 291 25.87 -15.96 14.75
N MET A 292 26.26 -14.89 14.07
CA MET A 292 27.16 -14.99 12.93
C MET A 292 28.50 -15.49 13.45
N SER A 293 28.90 -16.68 13.01
CA SER A 293 30.21 -17.23 13.29
C SER A 293 31.28 -16.40 12.57
N SER A 294 32.38 -16.14 13.26
CA SER A 294 33.53 -15.43 12.72
C SER A 294 34.19 -16.12 11.51
N ASP A 295 33.70 -17.28 11.13
CA ASP A 295 34.27 -18.09 10.01
C ASP A 295 33.57 -17.81 8.66
N ASP A 296 32.50 -17.01 8.64
CA ASP A 296 31.80 -16.64 7.41
C ASP A 296 32.43 -15.46 6.64
N PHE A 297 33.60 -14.99 7.11
CA PHE A 297 34.37 -13.88 6.51
C PHE A 297 35.78 -14.28 6.03
N LYS A 298 35.98 -15.52 5.63
CA LYS A 298 37.26 -15.93 4.99
C LYS A 298 37.06 -16.31 3.54
#